data_98a4a9aeb2cc09cef276a2547bfe8eab
#
_entry.id   98a4a9aeb2cc09cef276a2547bfe8eab
#
_cell.length_a   1.000
_cell.length_b   1.000
_cell.length_c   1.000
_cell.angle_alpha   90.00
_cell.angle_beta   90.00
_cell.angle_gamma   90.00
#
_symmetry.space_group_name_H-M   'P 1'
#
loop_
_entity.id
_entity.type
_entity.pdbx_description
1 polymer ?
#
loop_
_entity_poly.entity_id
_entity_poly.type
_entity_poly.pdbx_seq_one_letter_code
_entity_poly.pdbx_strand_id
1 'polypeptide(L)'
;MAEIIGVRFKEVGKIYYFDPNGGSYRVGEPVVVETSRGTECGTVAISNRDVDQTRVVKPLKKVTRPATQEDLRRVEENHKKEEKAFRIAQEKIALCKLEMKLVEVEYAFDGSKILFYFTADGRVDFRELVKELAGVFRTRIELRQIGVRDEAKMLGGLGICGRPFCCASFLGEFQPVSIKMAKEQGLSLNPTKISGACGRLMCCLKYEQDAYEDLLRITPKVGAIVQTGEGRGKVTEVNLLTGELKVHLDRAEEGAVTSFHKSQVKTLRDGRITVEKAEADELKDLEE
;
A
#
# COMPACT_ATOMS: atom_id res chain seq x y z
N MET A 1 16.43 6.63 26.93
CA MET A 1 16.71 6.57 25.48
C MET A 1 17.01 5.13 25.11
N ALA A 2 16.69 4.70 23.90
CA ALA A 2 17.09 3.39 23.39
C ALA A 2 17.85 3.63 22.07
N GLU A 3 19.03 3.02 21.93
CA GLU A 3 19.77 3.06 20.68
C GLU A 3 19.19 2.07 19.70
N ILE A 4 18.97 2.50 18.46
CA ILE A 4 18.40 1.68 17.39
C ILE A 4 19.17 1.85 16.10
N ILE A 5 19.07 0.83 15.22
CA ILE A 5 19.39 0.94 13.79
C ILE A 5 18.16 0.56 12.96
N GLY A 6 18.07 1.08 11.74
CA GLY A 6 17.04 0.67 10.78
C GLY A 6 17.65 -0.25 9.72
N VAL A 7 17.06 -1.43 9.55
CA VAL A 7 17.50 -2.45 8.56
C VAL A 7 16.40 -2.66 7.51
N ARG A 8 16.80 -2.79 6.27
CA ARG A 8 15.94 -3.09 5.12
C ARG A 8 16.37 -4.41 4.49
N PHE A 9 15.40 -5.27 4.17
CA PHE A 9 15.65 -6.60 3.59
C PHE A 9 15.46 -6.65 2.07
N LYS A 10 14.77 -5.67 1.48
CA LYS A 10 14.61 -5.52 0.03
C LYS A 10 14.99 -4.08 -0.34
N GLU A 11 15.42 -3.83 -1.57
CA GLU A 11 15.84 -2.49 -2.04
C GLU A 11 14.76 -1.43 -1.80
N VAL A 12 13.51 -1.81 -2.03
CA VAL A 12 12.33 -0.99 -1.71
C VAL A 12 11.49 -1.74 -0.68
N GLY A 13 11.20 -1.11 0.46
CA GLY A 13 10.40 -1.76 1.49
C GLY A 13 10.46 -1.09 2.85
N LYS A 14 9.75 -1.69 3.80
CA LYS A 14 9.68 -1.23 5.19
C LYS A 14 11.05 -1.34 5.85
N ILE A 15 11.40 -0.31 6.61
CA ILE A 15 12.57 -0.32 7.49
C ILE A 15 12.13 -0.90 8.83
N TYR A 16 12.85 -1.90 9.29
CA TYR A 16 12.65 -2.54 10.60
C TYR A 16 13.72 -2.08 11.56
N TYR A 17 13.33 -1.85 12.81
CA TYR A 17 14.23 -1.34 13.83
C TYR A 17 14.77 -2.46 14.71
N PHE A 18 16.09 -2.41 14.96
CA PHE A 18 16.82 -3.39 15.74
C PHE A 18 17.68 -2.70 16.80
N ASP A 19 17.95 -3.43 17.88
CA ASP A 19 18.97 -3.08 18.86
C ASP A 19 20.36 -3.34 18.22
N PRO A 20 21.24 -2.34 18.13
CA PRO A 20 22.58 -2.51 17.55
C PRO A 20 23.48 -3.45 18.35
N ASN A 21 23.07 -3.88 19.56
CA ASN A 21 23.79 -4.80 20.42
C ASN A 21 25.24 -4.33 20.72
N GLY A 22 25.42 -3.02 20.91
CA GLY A 22 26.73 -2.38 21.16
C GLY A 22 27.59 -2.17 19.91
N GLY A 23 27.10 -2.55 18.73
CA GLY A 23 27.79 -2.30 17.45
C GLY A 23 27.51 -0.90 16.91
N SER A 24 28.42 -0.39 16.08
CA SER A 24 28.23 0.86 15.33
C SER A 24 28.15 0.52 13.85
N TYR A 25 27.07 0.94 13.18
CA TYR A 25 26.76 0.58 11.80
C TYR A 25 26.51 1.83 10.94
N ARG A 26 26.99 1.79 9.70
CA ARG A 26 26.78 2.85 8.71
C ARG A 26 25.68 2.46 7.73
N VAL A 27 25.02 3.45 7.15
CA VAL A 27 24.07 3.22 6.06
C VAL A 27 24.75 2.51 4.90
N GLY A 28 24.12 1.47 4.37
CA GLY A 28 24.67 0.62 3.31
C GLY A 28 25.40 -0.62 3.82
N GLU A 29 25.74 -0.72 5.10
CA GLU A 29 26.43 -1.90 5.66
C GLU A 29 25.46 -3.09 5.72
N PRO A 30 25.86 -4.29 5.24
CA PRO A 30 25.09 -5.49 5.37
C PRO A 30 25.22 -6.09 6.78
N VAL A 31 24.11 -6.50 7.35
CA VAL A 31 24.02 -7.07 8.71
C VAL A 31 23.19 -8.33 8.74
N VAL A 32 23.53 -9.24 9.64
CA VAL A 32 22.74 -10.43 9.96
C VAL A 32 21.96 -10.14 11.22
N VAL A 33 20.66 -10.36 11.15
CA VAL A 33 19.71 -10.08 12.24
C VAL A 33 18.83 -11.28 12.50
N GLU A 34 18.33 -11.40 13.72
CA GLU A 34 17.34 -12.40 14.08
C GLU A 34 15.94 -11.79 13.98
N THR A 35 15.05 -12.40 13.17
CA THR A 35 13.67 -11.96 12.98
C THR A 35 12.68 -12.98 13.52
N SER A 36 11.37 -12.69 13.44
CA SER A 36 10.34 -13.70 13.75
C SER A 36 10.30 -14.86 12.74
N ARG A 37 10.94 -14.67 11.59
CA ARG A 37 11.01 -15.67 10.51
C ARG A 37 12.28 -16.52 10.56
N GLY A 38 13.23 -16.17 11.41
CA GLY A 38 14.56 -16.75 11.52
C GLY A 38 15.66 -15.73 11.32
N THR A 39 16.86 -16.19 11.05
CA THR A 39 18.01 -15.34 10.72
C THR A 39 17.85 -14.80 9.31
N GLU A 40 18.04 -13.51 9.15
CA GLU A 40 17.95 -12.82 7.85
C GLU A 40 19.16 -11.89 7.64
N CYS A 41 19.57 -11.72 6.40
CA CYS A 41 20.59 -10.75 6.00
C CYS A 41 19.89 -9.50 5.41
N GLY A 42 20.19 -8.32 5.93
CA GLY A 42 19.62 -7.07 5.48
C GLY A 42 20.68 -5.98 5.38
N THR A 43 20.27 -4.83 4.84
CA THR A 43 21.16 -3.66 4.70
C THR A 43 20.71 -2.56 5.65
N VAL A 44 21.66 -1.93 6.33
CA VAL A 44 21.42 -0.79 7.22
C VAL A 44 20.90 0.38 6.38
N ALA A 45 19.68 0.82 6.65
CA ALA A 45 19.05 1.97 6.02
C ALA A 45 19.11 3.23 6.90
N ILE A 46 19.23 3.04 8.23
CA ILE A 46 19.36 4.11 9.22
C ILE A 46 20.47 3.68 10.19
N SER A 47 21.52 4.50 10.29
CA SER A 47 22.62 4.29 11.23
C SER A 47 22.18 4.42 12.69
N ASN A 48 23.06 4.07 13.61
CA ASN A 48 22.82 4.19 15.05
C ASN A 48 22.25 5.56 15.43
N ARG A 49 21.15 5.56 16.15
CA ARG A 49 20.58 6.78 16.73
C ARG A 49 19.79 6.48 17.99
N ASP A 50 19.82 7.45 18.89
CA ASP A 50 19.00 7.42 20.10
C ASP A 50 17.54 7.84 19.80
N VAL A 51 16.59 7.07 20.33
CA VAL A 51 15.16 7.37 20.25
C VAL A 51 14.53 7.26 21.64
N ASP A 52 13.40 7.93 21.82
CA ASP A 52 12.63 7.81 23.03
C ASP A 52 12.09 6.37 23.17
N GLN A 53 12.28 5.77 24.34
CA GLN A 53 11.82 4.40 24.63
C GLN A 53 10.31 4.22 24.44
N THR A 54 9.53 5.29 24.56
CA THR A 54 8.07 5.27 24.35
C THR A 54 7.67 5.05 22.90
N ARG A 55 8.58 5.33 21.96
CA ARG A 55 8.36 5.14 20.51
C ARG A 55 8.80 3.78 19.99
N VAL A 56 9.39 2.96 20.85
CA VAL A 56 9.96 1.66 20.47
C VAL A 56 9.02 0.55 20.91
N VAL A 57 8.57 -0.25 19.94
CA VAL A 57 7.80 -1.48 20.22
C VAL A 57 8.76 -2.54 20.76
N LYS A 58 8.61 -2.89 22.03
CA LYS A 58 9.45 -3.91 22.69
C LYS A 58 8.84 -5.32 22.56
N PRO A 59 9.68 -6.38 22.54
CA PRO A 59 11.15 -6.36 22.61
C PRO A 59 11.78 -6.08 21.24
N LEU A 60 12.75 -5.13 21.18
CA LEU A 60 13.61 -4.99 20.02
C LEU A 60 14.46 -6.24 19.86
N LYS A 61 14.47 -6.78 18.65
CA LYS A 61 15.40 -7.85 18.28
C LYS A 61 16.78 -7.26 18.03
N LYS A 62 17.81 -8.06 18.23
CA LYS A 62 19.20 -7.61 18.16
C LYS A 62 19.81 -7.88 16.80
N VAL A 63 20.74 -7.03 16.44
CA VAL A 63 21.71 -7.35 15.39
C VAL A 63 22.62 -8.46 15.92
N THR A 64 22.75 -9.54 15.16
CA THR A 64 23.59 -10.66 15.54
C THR A 64 25.07 -10.33 15.28
N ARG A 65 25.36 -9.82 14.05
CA ARG A 65 26.70 -9.46 13.62
C ARG A 65 26.67 -8.71 12.27
N PRO A 66 27.76 -8.02 11.88
CA PRO A 66 27.97 -7.63 10.49
C PRO A 66 27.93 -8.84 9.56
N ALA A 67 27.46 -8.70 8.34
CA ALA A 67 27.48 -9.77 7.35
C ALA A 67 28.90 -9.96 6.80
N THR A 68 29.28 -11.22 6.60
CA THR A 68 30.56 -11.60 5.99
C THR A 68 30.42 -11.71 4.45
N GLN A 69 31.53 -11.83 3.75
CA GLN A 69 31.52 -12.10 2.30
C GLN A 69 30.85 -13.44 1.97
N GLU A 70 30.92 -14.41 2.87
CA GLU A 70 30.26 -15.71 2.72
C GLU A 70 28.72 -15.55 2.83
N ASP A 71 28.25 -14.70 3.75
CA ASP A 71 26.82 -14.38 3.88
C ASP A 71 26.27 -13.75 2.61
N LEU A 72 27.01 -12.81 2.02
CA LEU A 72 26.60 -12.15 0.77
C LEU A 72 26.56 -13.15 -0.40
N ARG A 73 27.57 -14.02 -0.51
CA ARG A 73 27.55 -15.10 -1.51
C ARG A 73 26.34 -16.02 -1.32
N ARG A 74 25.99 -16.35 -0.08
CA ARG A 74 24.81 -17.18 0.24
C ARG A 74 23.52 -16.50 -0.21
N VAL A 75 23.39 -15.17 0.00
CA VAL A 75 22.24 -14.38 -0.50
C VAL A 75 22.16 -14.49 -2.01
N GLU A 76 23.26 -14.24 -2.73
CA GLU A 76 23.30 -14.34 -4.20
C GLU A 76 22.96 -15.76 -4.71
N GLU A 77 23.47 -16.80 -4.04
CA GLU A 77 23.15 -18.18 -4.38
C GLU A 77 21.67 -18.49 -4.14
N ASN A 78 21.11 -17.98 -3.05
CA ASN A 78 19.69 -18.15 -2.77
C ASN A 78 18.83 -17.50 -3.85
N HIS A 79 19.15 -16.28 -4.29
CA HIS A 79 18.44 -15.64 -5.41
C HIS A 79 18.48 -16.47 -6.70
N LYS A 80 19.63 -17.07 -7.03
CA LYS A 80 19.74 -17.98 -8.20
C LYS A 80 18.90 -19.26 -8.02
N LYS A 81 18.77 -19.76 -6.78
CA LYS A 81 17.91 -20.91 -6.47
C LYS A 81 16.43 -20.54 -6.54
N GLU A 82 16.05 -19.32 -6.11
CA GLU A 82 14.69 -18.78 -6.14
C GLU A 82 14.14 -18.73 -7.58
N GLU A 83 14.94 -18.25 -8.54
CA GLU A 83 14.55 -18.24 -9.96
C GLU A 83 14.26 -19.65 -10.51
N LYS A 84 15.12 -20.62 -10.16
CA LYS A 84 14.92 -22.01 -10.56
C LYS A 84 13.69 -22.62 -9.88
N ALA A 85 13.54 -22.37 -8.58
CA ALA A 85 12.42 -22.87 -7.81
C ALA A 85 11.09 -22.28 -8.30
N PHE A 86 11.09 -21.03 -8.72
CA PHE A 86 9.92 -20.39 -9.31
C PHE A 86 9.43 -21.13 -10.57
N ARG A 87 10.34 -21.43 -11.52
CA ARG A 87 9.98 -22.16 -12.74
C ARG A 87 9.46 -23.57 -12.45
N ILE A 88 10.15 -24.30 -11.58
CA ILE A 88 9.72 -25.64 -11.18
C ILE A 88 8.34 -25.60 -10.50
N ALA A 89 8.12 -24.64 -9.61
CA ALA A 89 6.82 -24.51 -8.94
C ALA A 89 5.70 -24.17 -9.91
N GLN A 90 5.93 -23.31 -10.90
CA GLN A 90 4.94 -23.03 -11.96
C GLN A 90 4.55 -24.29 -12.74
N GLU A 91 5.53 -25.12 -13.12
CA GLU A 91 5.28 -26.38 -13.80
C GLU A 91 4.44 -27.34 -12.92
N LYS A 92 4.77 -27.43 -11.62
CA LYS A 92 4.05 -28.28 -10.67
C LYS A 92 2.63 -27.78 -10.41
N ILE A 93 2.41 -26.46 -10.29
CA ILE A 93 1.08 -25.85 -10.18
C ILE A 93 0.22 -26.21 -11.40
N ALA A 94 0.78 -26.09 -12.60
CA ALA A 94 0.09 -26.46 -13.84
C ALA A 94 -0.26 -27.94 -13.89
N LEU A 95 0.67 -28.84 -13.49
CA LEU A 95 0.42 -30.29 -13.42
C LEU A 95 -0.68 -30.65 -12.41
N CYS A 96 -0.69 -29.99 -11.26
CA CYS A 96 -1.74 -30.17 -10.24
C CYS A 96 -3.07 -29.47 -10.61
N LYS A 97 -3.13 -28.74 -11.73
CA LYS A 97 -4.31 -27.98 -12.21
C LYS A 97 -4.91 -27.06 -11.13
N LEU A 98 -4.05 -26.37 -10.37
CA LEU A 98 -4.48 -25.48 -9.31
C LEU A 98 -4.74 -24.08 -9.87
N GLU A 99 -5.89 -23.49 -9.51
CA GLU A 99 -6.25 -22.11 -9.85
C GLU A 99 -5.58 -21.14 -8.87
N MET A 100 -4.28 -20.96 -9.04
CA MET A 100 -3.45 -20.07 -8.25
C MET A 100 -2.34 -19.47 -9.10
N LYS A 101 -1.96 -18.24 -8.80
CA LYS A 101 -0.85 -17.54 -9.45
C LYS A 101 0.32 -17.43 -8.50
N LEU A 102 1.45 -18.06 -8.85
CA LEU A 102 2.70 -17.88 -8.10
C LEU A 102 3.25 -16.47 -8.34
N VAL A 103 3.58 -15.78 -7.26
CA VAL A 103 4.07 -14.38 -7.28
C VAL A 103 5.56 -14.30 -7.02
N GLU A 104 6.04 -14.95 -5.96
CA GLU A 104 7.46 -14.91 -5.56
C GLU A 104 7.83 -16.19 -4.83
N VAL A 105 9.12 -16.56 -4.90
CA VAL A 105 9.72 -17.63 -4.11
C VAL A 105 10.88 -17.06 -3.33
N GLU A 106 10.97 -17.36 -2.05
CA GLU A 106 11.99 -16.84 -1.13
C GLU A 106 12.64 -18.02 -0.37
N TYR A 107 13.95 -18.14 -0.44
CA TYR A 107 14.72 -19.06 0.39
C TYR A 107 15.04 -18.37 1.73
N ALA A 108 14.77 -19.05 2.85
CA ALA A 108 15.27 -18.57 4.13
C ALA A 108 16.81 -18.46 4.07
N PHE A 109 17.38 -17.44 4.69
CA PHE A 109 18.82 -17.18 4.66
C PHE A 109 19.65 -18.39 5.12
N ASP A 110 19.17 -19.14 6.10
CA ASP A 110 19.79 -20.36 6.63
C ASP A 110 19.51 -21.61 5.78
N GLY A 111 18.68 -21.50 4.73
CA GLY A 111 18.27 -22.61 3.89
C GLY A 111 17.28 -23.58 4.53
N SER A 112 16.76 -23.28 5.72
CA SER A 112 15.87 -24.19 6.50
C SER A 112 14.50 -24.40 5.85
N LYS A 113 14.04 -23.45 5.02
CA LYS A 113 12.73 -23.49 4.36
C LYS A 113 12.70 -22.65 3.09
N ILE A 114 11.69 -22.92 2.26
CA ILE A 114 11.37 -22.17 1.07
C ILE A 114 9.92 -21.69 1.21
N LEU A 115 9.70 -20.38 0.99
CA LEU A 115 8.40 -19.74 1.00
C LEU A 115 7.96 -19.51 -0.44
N PHE A 116 6.72 -19.87 -0.75
CA PHE A 116 6.08 -19.62 -2.04
C PHE A 116 4.90 -18.70 -1.80
N TYR A 117 4.97 -17.48 -2.33
CA TYR A 117 3.89 -16.51 -2.23
C TYR A 117 3.00 -16.62 -3.47
N PHE A 118 1.68 -16.68 -3.26
CA PHE A 118 0.72 -16.84 -4.34
C PHE A 118 -0.57 -16.07 -4.08
N THR A 119 -1.28 -15.76 -5.16
CA THR A 119 -2.66 -15.24 -5.12
C THR A 119 -3.63 -16.29 -5.67
N ALA A 120 -4.85 -16.30 -5.16
CA ALA A 120 -5.95 -17.11 -5.65
C ALA A 120 -7.29 -16.48 -5.22
N ASP A 121 -8.34 -16.67 -6.02
CA ASP A 121 -9.67 -16.12 -5.75
C ASP A 121 -10.43 -16.82 -4.62
N GLY A 122 -9.92 -17.93 -4.13
CA GLY A 122 -10.53 -18.70 -3.06
C GLY A 122 -9.54 -19.57 -2.30
N ARG A 123 -10.08 -20.56 -1.58
CA ARG A 123 -9.28 -21.53 -0.86
C ARG A 123 -8.76 -22.62 -1.80
N VAL A 124 -7.45 -22.75 -1.90
CA VAL A 124 -6.76 -23.75 -2.72
C VAL A 124 -6.35 -24.95 -1.87
N ASP A 125 -6.59 -26.16 -2.36
CA ASP A 125 -6.05 -27.38 -1.75
C ASP A 125 -4.68 -27.71 -2.37
N PHE A 126 -3.65 -27.32 -1.67
CA PHE A 126 -2.24 -27.47 -2.11
C PHE A 126 -1.50 -28.65 -1.50
N ARG A 127 -2.20 -29.63 -0.88
CA ARG A 127 -1.56 -30.78 -0.21
C ARG A 127 -0.69 -31.62 -1.15
N GLU A 128 -1.15 -31.84 -2.37
CA GLU A 128 -0.40 -32.56 -3.39
C GLU A 128 0.80 -31.73 -3.88
N LEU A 129 0.58 -30.45 -4.17
CA LEU A 129 1.65 -29.53 -4.57
C LEU A 129 2.78 -29.48 -3.53
N VAL A 130 2.46 -29.41 -2.23
CA VAL A 130 3.45 -29.41 -1.16
C VAL A 130 4.29 -30.68 -1.17
N LYS A 131 3.69 -31.86 -1.39
CA LYS A 131 4.41 -33.12 -1.48
C LYS A 131 5.37 -33.14 -2.67
N GLU A 132 4.88 -32.70 -3.83
CA GLU A 132 5.68 -32.62 -5.05
C GLU A 132 6.88 -31.67 -4.89
N LEU A 133 6.65 -30.47 -4.34
CA LEU A 133 7.71 -29.50 -4.09
C LEU A 133 8.71 -30.00 -3.04
N ALA A 134 8.23 -30.62 -1.96
CA ALA A 134 9.08 -31.20 -0.92
C ALA A 134 9.95 -32.35 -1.47
N GLY A 135 9.41 -33.15 -2.39
CA GLY A 135 10.17 -34.22 -3.09
C GLY A 135 11.31 -33.68 -3.93
N VAL A 136 11.10 -32.53 -4.60
CA VAL A 136 12.11 -31.88 -5.45
C VAL A 136 13.16 -31.16 -4.61
N PHE A 137 12.74 -30.32 -3.67
CA PHE A 137 13.65 -29.41 -2.95
C PHE A 137 14.24 -30.02 -1.68
N ARG A 138 13.66 -31.08 -1.16
CA ARG A 138 14.08 -31.77 0.09
C ARG A 138 14.25 -30.81 1.27
N THR A 139 13.43 -29.77 1.31
CA THR A 139 13.44 -28.69 2.29
C THR A 139 12.00 -28.43 2.73
N ARG A 140 11.82 -27.83 3.88
CA ARG A 140 10.48 -27.42 4.36
C ARG A 140 9.85 -26.40 3.42
N ILE A 141 8.66 -26.71 2.94
CA ILE A 141 7.87 -25.86 2.03
C ILE A 141 6.81 -25.13 2.82
N GLU A 142 6.76 -23.82 2.67
CA GLU A 142 5.68 -22.98 3.19
C GLU A 142 5.00 -22.28 2.02
N LEU A 143 3.68 -22.47 1.88
CA LEU A 143 2.83 -21.76 0.91
C LEU A 143 2.09 -20.64 1.64
N ARG A 144 2.17 -19.41 1.11
CA ARG A 144 1.51 -18.23 1.67
C ARG A 144 0.64 -17.57 0.63
N GLN A 145 -0.66 -17.61 0.85
CA GLN A 145 -1.59 -16.80 0.08
C GLN A 145 -1.44 -15.33 0.50
N ILE A 146 -1.32 -14.45 -0.49
CA ILE A 146 -1.23 -13.00 -0.32
C ILE A 146 -2.39 -12.31 -1.04
N GLY A 147 -2.72 -11.10 -0.61
CA GLY A 147 -3.73 -10.28 -1.28
C GLY A 147 -3.18 -9.65 -2.57
N VAL A 148 -4.07 -9.26 -3.47
CA VAL A 148 -3.73 -8.64 -4.77
C VAL A 148 -2.93 -7.33 -4.62
N ARG A 149 -3.12 -6.61 -3.51
CA ARG A 149 -2.32 -5.41 -3.22
C ARG A 149 -0.90 -5.76 -2.80
N ASP A 150 -0.71 -6.83 -2.02
CA ASP A 150 0.62 -7.32 -1.66
C ASP A 150 1.35 -7.87 -2.87
N GLU A 151 0.64 -8.54 -3.77
CA GLU A 151 1.19 -8.93 -5.08
C GLU A 151 1.69 -7.70 -5.85
N ALA A 152 0.86 -6.68 -6.03
CA ALA A 152 1.26 -5.44 -6.70
C ALA A 152 2.46 -4.76 -6.00
N LYS A 153 2.50 -4.79 -4.65
CA LYS A 153 3.62 -4.27 -3.86
C LYS A 153 4.92 -5.04 -4.11
N MET A 154 4.85 -6.36 -4.23
CA MET A 154 6.01 -7.24 -4.47
C MET A 154 6.55 -7.08 -5.89
N LEU A 155 5.65 -7.07 -6.89
CA LEU A 155 6.02 -6.92 -8.29
C LEU A 155 6.49 -5.50 -8.64
N GLY A 156 6.02 -4.49 -7.89
CA GLY A 156 6.30 -3.09 -8.20
C GLY A 156 5.60 -2.61 -9.46
N GLY A 157 5.94 -1.41 -9.91
CA GLY A 157 5.40 -0.81 -11.13
C GLY A 157 5.00 0.65 -10.95
N LEU A 158 4.38 1.22 -11.99
CA LEU A 158 3.92 2.60 -12.04
C LEU A 158 2.39 2.66 -11.93
N GLY A 159 1.91 3.59 -11.11
CA GLY A 159 0.49 3.91 -11.04
C GLY A 159 0.02 4.72 -12.25
N ILE A 160 -1.30 4.95 -12.34
CA ILE A 160 -1.90 5.80 -13.39
C ILE A 160 -1.37 7.25 -13.34
N CYS A 161 -0.81 7.67 -12.22
CA CYS A 161 -0.17 8.99 -12.03
C CYS A 161 1.29 9.04 -12.51
N GLY A 162 1.84 7.93 -13.07
CA GLY A 162 3.23 7.83 -13.54
C GLY A 162 4.28 7.70 -12.42
N ARG A 163 3.88 7.61 -11.16
CA ARG A 163 4.79 7.39 -10.02
C ARG A 163 4.84 5.91 -9.64
N PRO A 164 5.92 5.44 -8.99
CA PRO A 164 5.96 4.10 -8.41
C PRO A 164 4.77 3.85 -7.49
N PHE A 165 4.29 2.61 -7.40
CA PHE A 165 3.16 2.25 -6.55
C PHE A 165 3.36 2.76 -5.12
N CYS A 166 2.34 3.43 -4.57
CA CYS A 166 2.37 3.97 -3.20
C CYS A 166 2.66 2.88 -2.18
N CYS A 167 2.03 1.70 -2.32
CA CYS A 167 2.24 0.56 -1.44
C CYS A 167 3.66 -0.02 -1.52
N ALA A 168 4.33 0.08 -2.66
CA ALA A 168 5.70 -0.38 -2.85
C ALA A 168 6.75 0.66 -2.42
N SER A 169 6.38 1.94 -2.28
CA SER A 169 7.33 3.03 -1.98
C SER A 169 7.20 3.55 -0.55
N PHE A 170 6.19 4.35 -0.23
CA PHE A 170 6.09 5.08 1.05
C PHE A 170 4.89 4.71 1.91
N LEU A 171 3.83 4.11 1.34
CA LEU A 171 2.67 3.60 2.09
C LEU A 171 2.83 2.12 2.42
N GLY A 172 3.81 1.80 3.26
CA GLY A 172 4.14 0.42 3.63
C GLY A 172 3.08 -0.27 4.51
N GLU A 173 2.27 0.51 5.24
CA GLU A 173 1.19 0.02 6.10
C GLU A 173 -0.16 0.24 5.42
N PHE A 174 -0.93 -0.83 5.34
CA PHE A 174 -2.27 -0.77 4.78
C PHE A 174 -3.21 0.00 5.72
N GLN A 175 -4.02 0.88 5.12
CA GLN A 175 -5.16 1.52 5.77
C GLN A 175 -6.40 1.34 4.91
N PRO A 176 -7.56 1.02 5.49
CA PRO A 176 -8.81 0.84 4.75
C PRO A 176 -9.15 2.08 3.93
N VAL A 177 -9.58 1.86 2.69
CA VAL A 177 -10.02 2.90 1.76
C VAL A 177 -11.49 2.67 1.45
N SER A 178 -12.30 3.73 1.43
CA SER A 178 -13.71 3.65 1.13
C SER A 178 -14.10 4.45 -0.11
N ILE A 179 -15.18 4.04 -0.77
CA ILE A 179 -15.79 4.75 -1.91
C ILE A 179 -16.17 6.19 -1.53
N LYS A 180 -16.59 6.40 -0.28
CA LYS A 180 -16.90 7.72 0.24
C LYS A 180 -15.72 8.69 0.11
N MET A 181 -14.47 8.23 0.36
CA MET A 181 -13.27 9.06 0.20
C MET A 181 -13.10 9.51 -1.25
N ALA A 182 -13.34 8.64 -2.23
CA ALA A 182 -13.29 9.03 -3.64
C ALA A 182 -14.31 10.11 -3.98
N LYS A 183 -15.53 10.01 -3.46
CA LYS A 183 -16.60 11.00 -3.65
C LYS A 183 -16.30 12.34 -2.96
N GLU A 184 -15.74 12.31 -1.75
CA GLU A 184 -15.29 13.48 -1.00
C GLU A 184 -14.14 14.22 -1.69
N GLN A 185 -13.27 13.49 -2.40
CA GLN A 185 -12.17 14.04 -3.20
C GLN A 185 -12.59 14.47 -4.61
N GLY A 186 -13.89 14.41 -4.91
CA GLY A 186 -14.45 14.88 -6.20
C GLY A 186 -14.14 13.98 -7.39
N LEU A 187 -13.74 12.71 -7.14
CA LEU A 187 -13.48 11.77 -8.21
C LEU A 187 -14.78 11.13 -8.73
N SER A 188 -14.81 10.86 -10.03
CA SER A 188 -15.86 10.05 -10.63
C SER A 188 -15.80 8.64 -10.06
N LEU A 189 -16.95 8.08 -9.68
CA LEU A 189 -17.05 6.71 -9.15
C LEU A 189 -16.93 5.62 -10.23
N ASN A 190 -16.25 5.93 -11.33
CA ASN A 190 -15.92 4.93 -12.35
C ASN A 190 -14.79 4.02 -11.82
N PRO A 191 -14.96 2.68 -11.78
CA PRO A 191 -13.95 1.73 -11.31
C PRO A 191 -12.57 1.96 -11.92
N THR A 192 -12.49 2.26 -13.21
CA THR A 192 -11.21 2.50 -13.91
C THR A 192 -10.50 3.78 -13.46
N LYS A 193 -11.21 4.72 -12.82
CA LYS A 193 -10.66 6.00 -12.35
C LYS A 193 -10.24 5.97 -10.87
N ILE A 194 -10.84 5.08 -10.07
CA ILE A 194 -10.63 5.02 -8.62
C ILE A 194 -9.89 3.76 -8.17
N SER A 195 -9.67 2.77 -9.07
CA SER A 195 -8.87 1.58 -8.75
C SER A 195 -7.40 1.73 -9.14
N GLY A 196 -6.56 1.14 -8.31
CA GLY A 196 -5.14 0.96 -8.60
C GLY A 196 -4.90 -0.26 -9.51
N ALA A 197 -3.64 -0.49 -9.89
CA ALA A 197 -3.23 -1.65 -10.69
C ALA A 197 -3.54 -3.00 -10.02
N CYS A 198 -3.74 -3.02 -8.70
CA CYS A 198 -4.17 -4.20 -7.94
C CYS A 198 -5.68 -4.48 -8.02
N GLY A 199 -6.46 -3.68 -8.77
CA GLY A 199 -7.92 -3.82 -8.84
C GLY A 199 -8.68 -3.35 -7.60
N ARG A 200 -8.02 -2.88 -6.54
CA ARG A 200 -8.63 -2.31 -5.34
C ARG A 200 -8.59 -0.79 -5.38
N LEU A 201 -9.35 -0.11 -4.51
CA LEU A 201 -9.31 1.35 -4.42
C LEU A 201 -7.89 1.89 -4.23
N MET A 202 -7.58 3.02 -4.83
CA MET A 202 -6.25 3.64 -4.80
C MET A 202 -5.84 4.02 -3.38
N CYS A 203 -4.63 3.62 -2.96
CA CYS A 203 -4.08 3.94 -1.64
C CYS A 203 -3.94 5.45 -1.37
N CYS A 204 -3.72 6.26 -2.41
CA CYS A 204 -3.59 7.71 -2.28
C CYS A 204 -4.89 8.37 -1.81
N LEU A 205 -6.06 7.78 -2.03
CA LEU A 205 -7.33 8.28 -1.50
C LEU A 205 -7.28 8.42 0.03
N LYS A 206 -6.81 7.38 0.72
CA LYS A 206 -6.66 7.45 2.18
C LYS A 206 -5.50 8.36 2.60
N TYR A 207 -4.40 8.36 1.86
CA TYR A 207 -3.25 9.20 2.17
C TYR A 207 -3.58 10.70 2.11
N GLU A 208 -4.43 11.09 1.17
CA GLU A 208 -4.81 12.49 0.97
C GLU A 208 -6.08 12.88 1.76
N GLN A 209 -6.81 11.92 2.35
CA GLN A 209 -8.12 12.13 2.96
C GLN A 209 -8.16 13.26 3.99
N ASP A 210 -7.19 13.31 4.89
CA ASP A 210 -7.17 14.30 5.97
C ASP A 210 -7.07 15.73 5.40
N ALA A 211 -6.29 15.94 4.33
CA ALA A 211 -6.20 17.24 3.65
C ALA A 211 -7.52 17.63 2.97
N TYR A 212 -8.19 16.66 2.33
CA TYR A 212 -9.51 16.92 1.73
C TYR A 212 -10.59 17.17 2.78
N GLU A 213 -10.57 16.49 3.91
CA GLU A 213 -11.50 16.75 5.02
C GLU A 213 -11.35 18.17 5.56
N ASP A 214 -10.13 18.66 5.72
CA ASP A 214 -9.89 20.06 6.14
C ASP A 214 -10.43 21.06 5.11
N LEU A 215 -10.23 20.81 3.81
CA LEU A 215 -10.79 21.64 2.75
C LEU A 215 -12.32 21.61 2.73
N LEU A 216 -12.93 20.44 2.96
CA LEU A 216 -14.39 20.27 3.03
C LEU A 216 -15.05 21.01 4.21
N ARG A 217 -14.31 21.24 5.30
CA ARG A 217 -14.81 22.01 6.45
C ARG A 217 -14.99 23.51 6.14
N ILE A 218 -14.15 24.03 5.22
CA ILE A 218 -14.10 25.46 4.92
C ILE A 218 -14.65 25.83 3.53
N THR A 219 -15.12 24.83 2.76
CA THR A 219 -15.61 25.03 1.39
C THR A 219 -17.05 24.53 1.30
N PRO A 220 -17.99 25.35 0.75
CA PRO A 220 -19.36 24.91 0.52
C PRO A 220 -19.39 23.70 -0.41
N LYS A 221 -20.21 22.70 -0.06
CA LYS A 221 -20.34 21.45 -0.83
C LYS A 221 -21.29 21.65 -2.01
N VAL A 222 -21.23 20.75 -2.98
CA VAL A 222 -22.21 20.66 -4.06
C VAL A 222 -23.63 20.58 -3.47
N GLY A 223 -24.56 21.37 -4.01
CA GLY A 223 -25.92 21.51 -3.51
C GLY A 223 -26.08 22.52 -2.36
N ALA A 224 -25.00 23.16 -1.90
CA ALA A 224 -25.07 24.22 -0.90
C ALA A 224 -25.79 25.43 -1.47
N ILE A 225 -26.55 26.12 -0.60
CA ILE A 225 -27.13 27.42 -0.90
C ILE A 225 -26.22 28.51 -0.38
N VAL A 226 -25.80 29.40 -1.27
CA VAL A 226 -24.81 30.43 -0.95
C VAL A 226 -25.35 31.82 -1.32
N GLN A 227 -24.87 32.84 -0.61
CA GLN A 227 -25.04 34.23 -0.94
C GLN A 227 -23.75 34.75 -1.56
N THR A 228 -23.83 35.26 -2.76
CA THR A 228 -22.73 35.91 -3.49
C THR A 228 -22.96 37.43 -3.59
N GLY A 229 -21.99 38.18 -4.11
CA GLY A 229 -22.17 39.61 -4.42
C GLY A 229 -23.21 39.87 -5.49
N GLU A 230 -23.53 38.90 -6.36
CA GLU A 230 -24.50 39.00 -7.45
C GLU A 230 -25.90 38.45 -7.07
N GLY A 231 -26.02 37.84 -5.89
CA GLY A 231 -27.29 37.28 -5.42
C GLY A 231 -27.15 35.93 -4.76
N ARG A 232 -28.30 35.35 -4.45
CA ARG A 232 -28.39 33.98 -3.90
C ARG A 232 -28.33 32.96 -5.04
N GLY A 233 -27.72 31.80 -4.76
CA GLY A 233 -27.67 30.74 -5.73
C GLY A 233 -27.31 29.37 -5.09
N LYS A 234 -27.32 28.32 -5.92
CA LYS A 234 -27.01 26.97 -5.56
C LYS A 234 -25.68 26.54 -6.18
N VAL A 235 -24.80 25.96 -5.38
CA VAL A 235 -23.51 25.42 -5.84
C VAL A 235 -23.76 24.15 -6.66
N THR A 236 -23.29 24.14 -7.90
CA THR A 236 -23.43 23.01 -8.84
C THR A 236 -22.14 22.19 -8.95
N GLU A 237 -20.97 22.84 -8.82
CA GLU A 237 -19.65 22.19 -8.92
C GLU A 237 -18.67 22.86 -7.97
N VAL A 238 -17.74 22.10 -7.44
CA VAL A 238 -16.73 22.57 -6.48
C VAL A 238 -15.37 22.00 -6.87
N ASN A 239 -14.39 22.88 -7.02
CA ASN A 239 -12.98 22.48 -7.02
C ASN A 239 -12.40 22.76 -5.63
N LEU A 240 -12.24 21.69 -4.83
CA LEU A 240 -11.77 21.83 -3.46
C LEU A 240 -10.34 22.39 -3.36
N LEU A 241 -9.46 22.04 -4.31
CA LEU A 241 -8.05 22.42 -4.28
C LEU A 241 -7.87 23.90 -4.60
N THR A 242 -8.59 24.44 -5.59
CA THR A 242 -8.51 25.86 -5.97
C THR A 242 -9.47 26.73 -5.15
N GLY A 243 -10.50 26.12 -4.54
CA GLY A 243 -11.57 26.86 -3.85
C GLY A 243 -12.56 27.51 -4.80
N GLU A 244 -12.55 27.14 -6.09
CA GLU A 244 -13.51 27.63 -7.09
C GLU A 244 -14.85 26.89 -6.99
N LEU A 245 -15.93 27.64 -7.08
CA LEU A 245 -17.31 27.19 -7.02
C LEU A 245 -18.03 27.62 -8.27
N LYS A 246 -18.74 26.71 -8.93
CA LYS A 246 -19.73 27.06 -9.92
C LYS A 246 -21.09 27.19 -9.25
N VAL A 247 -21.72 28.35 -9.38
CA VAL A 247 -22.98 28.68 -8.72
C VAL A 247 -24.02 29.02 -9.77
N HIS A 248 -25.16 28.35 -9.70
CA HIS A 248 -26.35 28.74 -10.45
C HIS A 248 -27.14 29.78 -9.62
N LEU A 249 -27.20 31.01 -10.09
CA LEU A 249 -27.90 32.10 -9.40
C LEU A 249 -29.41 31.97 -9.59
N ASP A 250 -30.20 32.26 -8.54
CA ASP A 250 -31.65 32.13 -8.55
C ASP A 250 -32.33 33.03 -9.62
N ARG A 251 -31.63 34.07 -10.10
CA ARG A 251 -32.10 35.03 -11.13
C ARG A 251 -31.51 34.78 -12.52
N ALA A 252 -30.66 33.78 -12.67
CA ALA A 252 -30.02 33.45 -13.95
C ALA A 252 -30.96 32.60 -14.82
N GLU A 253 -30.74 32.66 -16.14
CA GLU A 253 -31.39 31.73 -17.08
C GLU A 253 -31.04 30.27 -16.76
N GLU A 254 -31.94 29.36 -17.12
CA GLU A 254 -31.76 27.92 -16.86
C GLU A 254 -30.46 27.42 -17.50
N GLY A 255 -29.58 26.85 -16.69
CA GLY A 255 -28.26 26.34 -17.12
C GLY A 255 -27.11 27.36 -17.07
N ALA A 256 -27.36 28.64 -16.82
CA ALA A 256 -26.28 29.63 -16.66
C ALA A 256 -25.62 29.50 -15.27
N VAL A 257 -24.30 29.28 -15.25
CA VAL A 257 -23.50 29.18 -14.01
C VAL A 257 -22.42 30.26 -14.01
N THR A 258 -22.18 30.85 -12.84
CA THR A 258 -21.10 31.82 -12.60
C THR A 258 -20.08 31.26 -11.65
N SER A 259 -18.81 31.51 -11.92
CA SER A 259 -17.69 31.04 -11.07
C SER A 259 -17.39 32.06 -9.97
N PHE A 260 -17.27 31.58 -8.75
CA PHE A 260 -16.87 32.34 -7.57
C PHE A 260 -15.80 31.62 -6.79
N HIS A 261 -14.89 32.34 -6.18
CA HIS A 261 -13.99 31.74 -5.19
C HIS A 261 -14.70 31.64 -3.83
N LYS A 262 -14.40 30.59 -3.06
CA LYS A 262 -15.05 30.32 -1.76
C LYS A 262 -15.01 31.50 -0.77
N SER A 263 -13.99 32.37 -0.86
CA SER A 263 -13.91 33.58 -0.04
C SER A 263 -14.92 34.67 -0.41
N GLN A 264 -15.54 34.60 -1.60
CA GLN A 264 -16.50 35.57 -2.12
C GLN A 264 -17.95 35.18 -1.83
N VAL A 265 -18.17 34.03 -1.22
CA VAL A 265 -19.50 33.51 -0.94
C VAL A 265 -19.72 33.27 0.56
N LYS A 266 -20.94 33.48 1.01
CA LYS A 266 -21.39 33.15 2.36
C LYS A 266 -22.35 31.97 2.29
N THR A 267 -22.00 30.84 2.93
CA THR A 267 -22.86 29.68 2.99
C THR A 267 -24.09 29.97 3.86
N LEU A 268 -25.27 29.79 3.31
CA LEU A 268 -26.54 29.89 4.02
C LEU A 268 -27.01 28.51 4.51
N ARG A 269 -26.84 27.51 3.66
CA ARG A 269 -27.14 26.10 3.98
C ARG A 269 -26.14 25.24 3.23
N ASP A 270 -25.40 24.35 3.92
CA ASP A 270 -24.42 23.49 3.28
C ASP A 270 -25.08 22.28 2.61
N GLY A 271 -24.39 21.73 1.61
CA GLY A 271 -24.76 20.51 0.93
C GLY A 271 -24.32 19.27 1.72
N ARG A 272 -24.75 18.09 1.25
CA ARG A 272 -24.33 16.81 1.81
C ARG A 272 -23.71 15.95 0.73
N ILE A 273 -22.57 15.34 1.05
CA ILE A 273 -21.96 14.32 0.21
C ILE A 273 -22.50 12.98 0.68
N THR A 274 -23.27 12.30 -0.18
CA THR A 274 -23.83 10.98 0.09
C THR A 274 -23.46 10.05 -1.05
N VAL A 275 -23.09 8.83 -0.74
CA VAL A 275 -22.97 7.74 -1.72
C VAL A 275 -24.31 7.04 -1.77
N GLU A 276 -24.89 6.90 -2.95
CA GLU A 276 -26.13 6.16 -3.11
C GLU A 276 -25.85 4.65 -2.87
N LYS A 277 -26.85 3.95 -2.32
CA LYS A 277 -26.68 2.54 -1.96
C LYS A 277 -26.37 1.69 -3.19
N ALA A 278 -26.98 1.99 -4.34
CA ALA A 278 -26.71 1.30 -5.59
C ALA A 278 -25.25 1.49 -6.04
N GLU A 279 -24.73 2.74 -5.99
CA GLU A 279 -23.33 3.04 -6.31
C GLU A 279 -22.36 2.30 -5.36
N ALA A 280 -22.70 2.21 -4.08
CA ALA A 280 -21.90 1.50 -3.09
C ALA A 280 -21.88 -0.02 -3.33
N ASP A 281 -23.04 -0.61 -3.66
CA ASP A 281 -23.17 -2.04 -3.91
C ASP A 281 -22.40 -2.47 -5.18
N GLU A 282 -22.42 -1.66 -6.26
CA GLU A 282 -21.67 -1.92 -7.49
C GLU A 282 -20.15 -1.87 -7.31
N LEU A 283 -19.67 -1.08 -6.36
CA LEU A 283 -18.23 -0.85 -6.15
C LEU A 283 -17.67 -1.57 -4.93
N LYS A 284 -18.51 -2.38 -4.24
CA LYS A 284 -18.15 -3.05 -3.00
C LYS A 284 -16.91 -3.93 -3.11
N ASP A 285 -16.73 -4.59 -4.25
CA ASP A 285 -15.59 -5.48 -4.49
C ASP A 285 -14.25 -4.72 -4.61
N LEU A 286 -14.28 -3.39 -4.75
CA LEU A 286 -13.08 -2.55 -4.76
C LEU A 286 -12.61 -2.16 -3.35
N GLU A 287 -13.51 -2.19 -2.36
CA GLU A 287 -13.19 -1.97 -0.95
C GLU A 287 -12.54 -3.23 -0.36
N GLU A 288 -11.69 -3.06 0.65
CA GLU A 288 -11.07 -4.15 1.41
C GLU A 288 -11.56 -4.16 2.85
#